data_a60611299b378de9d918da6ea0556d15
#
_entry.id   a60611299b378de9d918da6ea0556d15
#
_cell.length_a   1.000
_cell.length_b   1.000
_cell.length_c   1.000
_cell.angle_alpha   90.00
_cell.angle_beta   90.00
_cell.angle_gamma   90.00
#
_symmetry.space_group_name_H-M   'P 1'
#
loop_
_entity.id
_entity.type
_entity.pdbx_description
1 polymer ?
#
loop_
_entity_poly.entity_id
_entity_poly.type
_entity_poly.pdbx_seq_one_letter_code
_entity_poly.pdbx_strand_id
1 'polypeptide(L)'
;RVDPFDRAFNAPSKVIGRLMTKEEAENEKKKGNYVEYEEGDEGYRRIIASPKPIDIYEIDAIKALVDAHQLVIAAGGGGIPVLEQRTGLKGASAVIEKDYTAAKLADMLDADALMILTSSDNLTIDVDGEVKELGTLTTKEAEELIDKGYFDPITSLPKIDASLNFVLAKKGRKAIISNLAK
;
A
#
# COMPACT_ATOMS: atom_id res chain seq x y z
N ARG A 1 -8.53 -4.41 -9.21
CA ARG A 1 -8.94 -5.80 -8.89
C ARG A 1 -8.02 -6.41 -7.85
N VAL A 2 -8.60 -7.21 -6.95
CA VAL A 2 -7.85 -7.98 -5.95
C VAL A 2 -8.14 -9.47 -6.08
N ASP A 3 -7.23 -10.29 -5.58
CA ASP A 3 -7.42 -11.75 -5.53
C ASP A 3 -8.37 -12.10 -4.37
N PRO A 4 -9.50 -12.82 -4.60
CA PRO A 4 -10.40 -13.24 -3.54
C PRO A 4 -9.74 -14.19 -2.52
N PHE A 5 -8.63 -14.81 -2.88
CA PHE A 5 -7.86 -15.73 -2.02
C PHE A 5 -6.64 -15.07 -1.37
N ASP A 6 -6.48 -13.74 -1.50
CA ASP A 6 -5.40 -13.03 -0.83
C ASP A 6 -5.47 -13.26 0.69
N ARG A 7 -4.31 -13.57 1.29
CA ARG A 7 -4.18 -13.87 2.74
C ARG A 7 -4.68 -12.73 3.62
N ALA A 8 -4.63 -11.49 3.14
CA ALA A 8 -5.12 -10.32 3.85
C ALA A 8 -6.60 -10.43 4.25
N PHE A 9 -7.42 -11.16 3.49
CA PHE A 9 -8.83 -11.39 3.85
C PHE A 9 -9.00 -12.27 5.09
N ASN A 10 -8.03 -13.15 5.37
CA ASN A 10 -8.05 -14.03 6.53
C ASN A 10 -7.27 -13.44 7.73
N ALA A 11 -6.45 -12.43 7.49
CA ALA A 11 -5.64 -11.75 8.50
C ALA A 11 -5.71 -10.23 8.30
N PRO A 12 -6.87 -9.59 8.59
CA PRO A 12 -7.01 -8.15 8.50
C PRO A 12 -6.02 -7.44 9.41
N SER A 13 -5.36 -6.40 8.90
CA SER A 13 -4.34 -5.65 9.66
C SER A 13 -4.39 -4.14 9.43
N LYS A 14 -5.17 -3.67 8.45
CA LYS A 14 -5.22 -2.23 8.14
C LYS A 14 -6.20 -1.53 9.06
N VAL A 15 -5.66 -0.65 9.89
CA VAL A 15 -6.44 0.19 10.80
C VAL A 15 -7.23 1.23 10.01
N ILE A 16 -8.53 1.36 10.29
CA ILE A 16 -9.42 2.32 9.66
C ILE A 16 -10.36 2.99 10.67
N GLY A 17 -10.88 4.14 10.28
CA GLY A 17 -11.90 4.85 11.04
C GLY A 17 -11.37 5.57 12.28
N ARG A 18 -12.30 5.96 13.15
CA ARG A 18 -12.01 6.68 14.39
C ARG A 18 -11.76 5.72 15.56
N LEU A 19 -11.18 6.24 16.61
CA LEU A 19 -11.15 5.57 17.91
C LEU A 19 -12.57 5.31 18.42
N MET A 20 -12.74 4.16 19.03
CA MET A 20 -13.99 3.68 19.59
C MET A 20 -13.82 3.34 21.07
N THR A 21 -14.88 3.50 21.83
CA THR A 21 -14.98 2.96 23.18
C THR A 21 -15.08 1.44 23.16
N LYS A 22 -14.90 0.79 24.31
CA LYS A 22 -15.07 -0.66 24.43
C LYS A 22 -16.47 -1.12 24.04
N GLU A 23 -17.51 -0.35 24.40
CA GLU A 23 -18.90 -0.67 24.07
C GLU A 23 -19.15 -0.60 22.57
N GLU A 24 -18.64 0.45 21.91
CA GLU A 24 -18.72 0.60 20.44
C GLU A 24 -17.98 -0.53 19.74
N ALA A 25 -16.80 -0.91 20.23
CA ALA A 25 -16.00 -2.02 19.71
C ALA A 25 -16.73 -3.35 19.78
N GLU A 26 -17.37 -3.66 20.92
CA GLU A 26 -18.18 -4.87 21.08
C GLU A 26 -19.39 -4.88 20.12
N ASN A 27 -20.01 -3.72 19.88
CA ASN A 27 -21.09 -3.61 18.91
C ASN A 27 -20.60 -3.84 17.48
N GLU A 28 -19.41 -3.35 17.11
CA GLU A 28 -18.81 -3.61 15.80
C GLU A 28 -18.44 -5.11 15.62
N LYS A 29 -17.91 -5.75 16.65
CA LYS A 29 -17.65 -7.21 16.63
C LYS A 29 -18.93 -8.02 16.42
N LYS A 30 -20.06 -7.64 17.06
CA LYS A 30 -21.37 -8.29 16.86
C LYS A 30 -21.87 -8.17 15.42
N LYS A 31 -21.48 -7.13 14.68
CA LYS A 31 -21.78 -6.94 13.26
C LYS A 31 -20.85 -7.75 12.34
N GLY A 32 -19.87 -8.47 12.89
CA GLY A 32 -18.88 -9.24 12.15
C GLY A 32 -17.66 -8.44 11.70
N ASN A 33 -17.47 -7.22 12.23
CA ASN A 33 -16.29 -6.42 11.94
C ASN A 33 -15.11 -6.83 12.85
N TYR A 34 -13.90 -6.78 12.30
CA TYR A 34 -12.68 -6.93 13.08
C TYR A 34 -12.35 -5.63 13.79
N VAL A 35 -11.90 -5.75 15.05
CA VAL A 35 -11.55 -4.61 15.90
C VAL A 35 -10.33 -4.96 16.72
N GLU A 36 -9.38 -4.05 16.80
CA GLU A 36 -8.14 -4.17 17.56
C GLU A 36 -8.04 -3.02 18.58
N TYR A 37 -7.38 -3.30 19.70
CA TYR A 37 -7.07 -2.31 20.73
C TYR A 37 -5.73 -1.63 20.40
N GLU A 38 -5.72 -0.30 20.36
CA GLU A 38 -4.51 0.50 20.20
C GLU A 38 -4.04 1.01 21.56
N GLU A 39 -2.92 0.47 22.05
CA GLU A 39 -2.36 0.84 23.36
C GLU A 39 -1.94 2.31 23.41
N GLY A 40 -1.39 2.85 22.32
CA GLY A 40 -0.92 4.25 22.26
C GLY A 40 -2.03 5.29 22.35
N ASP A 41 -3.21 4.96 21.82
CA ASP A 41 -4.37 5.84 21.77
C ASP A 41 -5.44 5.48 22.83
N GLU A 42 -5.18 4.45 23.65
CA GLU A 42 -6.07 3.94 24.69
C GLU A 42 -7.51 3.68 24.21
N GLY A 43 -7.66 3.10 23.00
CA GLY A 43 -8.96 2.88 22.40
C GLY A 43 -8.99 1.73 21.42
N TYR A 44 -10.14 1.55 20.77
CA TYR A 44 -10.34 0.49 19.78
C TYR A 44 -10.49 1.10 18.39
N ARG A 45 -9.93 0.42 17.38
CA ARG A 45 -10.16 0.76 15.97
C ARG A 45 -10.63 -0.45 15.17
N ARG A 46 -11.34 -0.19 14.11
CA ARG A 46 -11.62 -1.23 13.12
C ARG A 46 -10.35 -1.55 12.37
N ILE A 47 -10.18 -2.85 12.11
CA ILE A 47 -9.18 -3.32 11.15
C ILE A 47 -9.89 -3.98 9.98
N ILE A 48 -9.30 -3.88 8.80
CA ILE A 48 -9.85 -4.42 7.55
C ILE A 48 -8.74 -5.07 6.73
N ALA A 49 -9.12 -5.94 5.82
CA ALA A 49 -8.19 -6.54 4.87
C ALA A 49 -7.50 -5.47 4.00
N SER A 50 -6.23 -5.66 3.70
CA SER A 50 -5.47 -4.81 2.78
C SER A 50 -4.73 -5.68 1.75
N PRO A 51 -5.48 -6.27 0.78
CA PRO A 51 -4.89 -7.10 -0.26
C PRO A 51 -4.06 -6.27 -1.25
N LYS A 52 -3.09 -6.90 -1.90
CA LYS A 52 -2.33 -6.26 -2.98
C LYS A 52 -3.18 -6.19 -4.26
N PRO A 53 -3.11 -5.09 -5.03
CA PRO A 53 -3.82 -4.98 -6.31
C PRO A 53 -3.15 -5.86 -7.37
N ILE A 54 -3.95 -6.61 -8.12
CA ILE A 54 -3.46 -7.45 -9.23
C ILE A 54 -3.72 -6.83 -10.59
N ASP A 55 -4.66 -5.88 -10.67
CA ASP A 55 -5.06 -5.25 -11.92
C ASP A 55 -5.78 -3.92 -11.67
N ILE A 56 -5.87 -3.06 -12.71
CA ILE A 56 -6.58 -1.77 -12.71
C ILE A 56 -7.49 -1.74 -13.93
N TYR A 57 -8.80 -1.68 -13.72
CA TYR A 57 -9.78 -1.77 -14.82
C TYR A 57 -9.71 -0.60 -15.80
N GLU A 58 -9.36 0.59 -15.31
CA GLU A 58 -9.30 1.80 -16.13
C GLU A 58 -7.97 1.94 -16.90
N ILE A 59 -7.12 0.93 -16.90
CA ILE A 59 -5.75 1.03 -17.44
C ILE A 59 -5.71 1.46 -18.92
N ASP A 60 -6.62 0.97 -19.74
CA ASP A 60 -6.63 1.30 -21.17
C ASP A 60 -6.99 2.78 -21.40
N ALA A 61 -7.93 3.30 -20.62
CA ALA A 61 -8.27 4.73 -20.66
C ALA A 61 -7.12 5.60 -20.16
N ILE A 62 -6.45 5.18 -19.09
CA ILE A 62 -5.27 5.88 -18.54
C ILE A 62 -4.15 5.88 -19.56
N LYS A 63 -3.84 4.76 -20.21
CA LYS A 63 -2.83 4.66 -21.29
C LYS A 63 -3.15 5.62 -22.44
N ALA A 64 -4.38 5.62 -22.92
CA ALA A 64 -4.78 6.48 -24.02
C ALA A 64 -4.57 7.98 -23.69
N LEU A 65 -4.85 8.38 -22.46
CA LEU A 65 -4.62 9.75 -22.01
C LEU A 65 -3.13 10.09 -21.88
N VAL A 66 -2.34 9.17 -21.32
CA VAL A 66 -0.88 9.32 -21.19
C VAL A 66 -0.23 9.43 -22.59
N ASP A 67 -0.62 8.57 -23.53
CA ASP A 67 -0.13 8.58 -24.91
C ASP A 67 -0.51 9.89 -25.64
N ALA A 68 -1.65 10.48 -25.27
CA ALA A 68 -2.07 11.80 -25.73
C ALA A 68 -1.39 12.96 -24.96
N HIS A 69 -0.34 12.69 -24.18
CA HIS A 69 0.41 13.67 -23.37
C HIS A 69 -0.44 14.41 -22.34
N GLN A 70 -1.48 13.78 -21.81
CA GLN A 70 -2.29 14.34 -20.73
C GLN A 70 -1.73 13.96 -19.35
N LEU A 71 -1.83 14.88 -18.42
CA LEU A 71 -1.57 14.60 -17.01
C LEU A 71 -2.77 13.84 -16.41
N VAL A 72 -2.55 12.64 -15.91
CA VAL A 72 -3.61 11.77 -15.37
C VAL A 72 -3.49 11.67 -13.86
N ILE A 73 -4.59 11.94 -13.15
CA ILE A 73 -4.74 11.66 -11.72
C ILE A 73 -5.60 10.41 -11.60
N ALA A 74 -5.06 9.34 -11.02
CA ALA A 74 -5.73 8.05 -10.92
C ALA A 74 -5.58 7.42 -9.53
N ALA A 75 -6.44 6.46 -9.23
CA ALA A 75 -6.40 5.58 -8.05
C ALA A 75 -6.54 6.25 -6.67
N GLY A 76 -6.46 7.58 -6.54
CA GLY A 76 -6.65 8.28 -5.26
C GLY A 76 -5.83 7.67 -4.12
N GLY A 77 -6.47 7.31 -3.01
CA GLY A 77 -5.84 6.68 -1.84
C GLY A 77 -5.54 5.18 -1.97
N GLY A 78 -5.66 4.60 -3.18
CA GLY A 78 -5.42 3.17 -3.44
C GLY A 78 -6.45 2.54 -4.39
N GLY A 79 -7.53 3.25 -4.70
CA GLY A 79 -8.63 2.78 -5.54
C GLY A 79 -9.69 1.98 -4.76
N ILE A 80 -10.78 1.68 -5.43
CA ILE A 80 -11.87 0.86 -4.88
C ILE A 80 -11.56 -0.61 -5.14
N PRO A 81 -11.35 -1.45 -4.10
CA PRO A 81 -11.06 -2.86 -4.28
C PRO A 81 -12.27 -3.61 -4.81
N VAL A 82 -12.10 -4.34 -5.90
CA VAL A 82 -13.16 -5.12 -6.53
C VAL A 82 -12.72 -6.56 -6.78
N LEU A 83 -13.69 -7.46 -6.66
CA LEU A 83 -13.60 -8.87 -7.02
C LEU A 83 -14.31 -9.09 -8.34
N GLU A 84 -13.68 -9.81 -9.23
CA GLU A 84 -14.29 -10.23 -10.48
C GLU A 84 -15.17 -11.45 -10.26
N GLN A 85 -16.41 -11.38 -10.70
CA GLN A 85 -17.38 -12.46 -10.62
C GLN A 85 -17.99 -12.72 -12.00
N ARG A 86 -18.62 -13.88 -12.19
CA ARG A 86 -19.27 -14.26 -13.46
C ARG A 86 -20.28 -13.24 -13.98
N THR A 87 -20.89 -12.46 -13.09
CA THR A 87 -21.95 -11.51 -13.42
C THR A 87 -21.48 -10.05 -13.37
N GLY A 88 -20.19 -9.79 -13.18
CA GLY A 88 -19.63 -8.43 -13.09
C GLY A 88 -18.72 -8.24 -11.90
N LEU A 89 -18.50 -6.99 -11.52
CA LEU A 89 -17.63 -6.61 -10.42
C LEU A 89 -18.42 -6.50 -9.11
N LYS A 90 -17.83 -6.99 -8.03
CA LYS A 90 -18.33 -6.83 -6.68
C LYS A 90 -17.29 -6.11 -5.82
N GLY A 91 -17.69 -5.08 -5.08
CA GLY A 91 -16.83 -4.43 -4.09
C GLY A 91 -16.33 -5.42 -3.03
N ALA A 92 -15.05 -5.37 -2.72
CA ALA A 92 -14.45 -6.13 -1.63
C ALA A 92 -14.50 -5.33 -0.32
N SER A 93 -14.73 -6.01 0.80
CA SER A 93 -14.60 -5.41 2.13
C SER A 93 -13.12 -5.30 2.50
N ALA A 94 -12.44 -4.35 1.89
CA ALA A 94 -11.00 -4.16 1.98
C ALA A 94 -10.63 -2.69 1.70
N VAL A 95 -9.40 -2.32 1.98
CA VAL A 95 -8.75 -1.11 1.47
C VAL A 95 -7.45 -1.49 0.79
N ILE A 96 -7.02 -0.74 -0.20
CA ILE A 96 -5.75 -0.98 -0.89
C ILE A 96 -4.76 0.09 -0.45
N GLU A 97 -3.55 -0.33 -0.13
CA GLU A 97 -2.47 0.61 0.18
C GLU A 97 -2.05 1.34 -1.12
N LYS A 98 -2.07 2.67 -1.07
CA LYS A 98 -1.80 3.54 -2.23
C LYS A 98 -0.45 3.27 -2.89
N ASP A 99 0.56 2.91 -2.09
CA ASP A 99 1.92 2.66 -2.58
C ASP A 99 1.94 1.43 -3.51
N TYR A 100 1.21 0.35 -3.18
CA TYR A 100 1.07 -0.81 -4.04
C TYR A 100 0.26 -0.51 -5.32
N THR A 101 -0.77 0.33 -5.21
CA THR A 101 -1.54 0.73 -6.40
C THR A 101 -0.69 1.59 -7.32
N ALA A 102 0.10 2.52 -6.78
CA ALA A 102 1.01 3.34 -7.57
C ALA A 102 2.05 2.49 -8.30
N ALA A 103 2.67 1.53 -7.61
CA ALA A 103 3.61 0.59 -8.22
C ALA A 103 2.96 -0.27 -9.31
N LYS A 104 1.73 -0.78 -9.06
CA LYS A 104 0.98 -1.56 -10.04
C LYS A 104 0.60 -0.73 -11.26
N LEU A 105 0.15 0.51 -11.07
CA LEU A 105 -0.16 1.41 -12.16
C LEU A 105 1.08 1.73 -12.99
N ALA A 106 2.19 2.06 -12.34
CA ALA A 106 3.47 2.34 -13.00
C ALA A 106 3.97 1.12 -13.80
N ASP A 107 3.82 -0.09 -13.25
CA ASP A 107 4.15 -1.33 -13.97
C ASP A 107 3.28 -1.54 -15.20
N MET A 108 1.96 -1.40 -15.08
CA MET A 108 1.01 -1.55 -16.19
C MET A 108 1.16 -0.47 -17.28
N LEU A 109 1.64 0.72 -16.92
CA LEU A 109 1.98 1.81 -17.86
C LEU A 109 3.37 1.66 -18.47
N ASP A 110 4.12 0.64 -18.07
CA ASP A 110 5.54 0.44 -18.45
C ASP A 110 6.43 1.66 -18.13
N ALA A 111 6.16 2.30 -17.00
CA ALA A 111 6.90 3.49 -16.58
C ALA A 111 8.37 3.16 -16.29
N ASP A 112 9.25 4.12 -16.55
CA ASP A 112 10.69 4.01 -16.29
C ASP A 112 11.03 4.28 -14.82
N ALA A 113 10.21 5.09 -14.16
CA ALA A 113 10.42 5.50 -12.77
C ALA A 113 9.11 5.55 -11.98
N LEU A 114 9.19 5.19 -10.70
CA LEU A 114 8.15 5.38 -9.69
C LEU A 114 8.67 6.39 -8.66
N MET A 115 7.91 7.45 -8.40
CA MET A 115 8.23 8.40 -7.35
C MET A 115 7.14 8.35 -6.26
N ILE A 116 7.53 8.07 -5.03
CA ILE A 116 6.67 8.09 -3.85
C ILE A 116 7.05 9.32 -3.01
N LEU A 117 6.10 10.22 -2.82
CA LEU A 117 6.30 11.42 -2.03
C LEU A 117 5.79 11.21 -0.60
N THR A 118 6.60 11.62 0.37
CA THR A 118 6.33 11.47 1.81
C THR A 118 6.59 12.79 2.54
N SER A 119 6.25 12.87 3.81
CA SER A 119 6.57 14.02 4.68
C SER A 119 7.99 13.97 5.22
N SER A 120 8.68 12.84 5.12
CA SER A 120 10.05 12.66 5.61
C SER A 120 11.05 12.83 4.47
N ASP A 121 12.24 13.40 4.78
CA ASP A 121 13.29 13.61 3.80
C ASP A 121 13.87 12.30 3.27
N ASN A 122 14.06 11.33 4.15
CA ASN A 122 14.57 10.00 3.84
C ASN A 122 13.74 8.94 4.57
N LEU A 123 13.78 7.71 4.08
CA LEU A 123 13.36 6.57 4.87
C LEU A 123 14.38 6.31 5.97
N THR A 124 13.88 5.92 7.12
CA THR A 124 14.70 5.50 8.25
C THR A 124 14.40 4.06 8.62
N ILE A 125 15.40 3.39 9.18
CA ILE A 125 15.27 2.09 9.82
C ILE A 125 15.76 2.19 11.26
N ASP A 126 15.22 1.35 12.13
CA ASP A 126 15.72 1.16 13.48
C ASP A 126 16.54 -0.14 13.51
N VAL A 127 17.80 -0.02 13.86
CA VAL A 127 18.70 -1.16 14.02
C VAL A 127 19.20 -1.15 15.45
N ASP A 128 18.69 -2.04 16.28
CA ASP A 128 19.07 -2.18 17.69
C ASP A 128 18.92 -0.89 18.53
N GLY A 129 17.88 -0.10 18.23
CA GLY A 129 17.61 1.19 18.91
C GLY A 129 18.35 2.38 18.30
N GLU A 130 19.12 2.19 17.23
CA GLU A 130 19.74 3.27 16.47
C GLU A 130 18.95 3.55 15.18
N VAL A 131 18.46 4.79 15.07
CA VAL A 131 17.77 5.25 13.85
C VAL A 131 18.82 5.60 12.79
N LYS A 132 18.74 4.93 11.64
CA LYS A 132 19.63 5.17 10.48
C LYS A 132 18.83 5.65 9.28
N GLU A 133 19.29 6.73 8.66
CA GLU A 133 18.74 7.21 7.40
C GLU A 133 19.26 6.35 6.23
N LEU A 134 18.34 6.05 5.32
CA LEU A 134 18.64 5.30 4.11
C LEU A 134 18.89 6.26 2.93
N GLY A 135 19.99 6.03 2.22
CA GLY A 135 20.29 6.66 0.94
C GLY A 135 19.90 5.79 -0.24
N THR A 136 20.76 5.70 -1.23
CA THR A 136 20.55 4.81 -2.38
C THR A 136 20.78 3.35 -1.97
N LEU A 137 19.80 2.51 -2.29
CA LEU A 137 19.85 1.06 -2.06
C LEU A 137 19.86 0.30 -3.39
N THR A 138 20.57 -0.80 -3.42
CA THR A 138 20.35 -1.83 -4.43
C THR A 138 19.14 -2.67 -4.08
N THR A 139 18.57 -3.39 -5.05
CA THR A 139 17.44 -4.31 -4.79
C THR A 139 17.77 -5.35 -3.73
N LYS A 140 18.98 -5.87 -3.75
CA LYS A 140 19.46 -6.87 -2.78
C LYS A 140 19.51 -6.31 -1.35
N GLU A 141 20.05 -5.10 -1.18
CA GLU A 141 20.07 -4.44 0.13
C GLU A 141 18.66 -4.17 0.65
N ALA A 142 17.75 -3.74 -0.23
CA ALA A 142 16.35 -3.52 0.14
C ALA A 142 15.67 -4.84 0.59
N GLU A 143 15.87 -5.94 -0.14
CA GLU A 143 15.38 -7.27 0.24
C GLU A 143 15.91 -7.70 1.61
N GLU A 144 17.23 -7.58 1.84
CA GLU A 144 17.84 -7.93 3.11
C GLU A 144 17.29 -7.13 4.29
N LEU A 145 17.02 -5.83 4.11
CA LEU A 145 16.45 -4.97 5.15
C LEU A 145 14.98 -5.30 5.44
N ILE A 146 14.21 -5.67 4.41
CA ILE A 146 12.83 -6.15 4.56
C ILE A 146 12.80 -7.46 5.32
N ASP A 147 13.63 -8.43 4.95
CA ASP A 147 13.70 -9.75 5.58
C ASP A 147 14.10 -9.68 7.07
N LYS A 148 14.94 -8.70 7.42
CA LYS A 148 15.32 -8.41 8.81
C LYS A 148 14.24 -7.69 9.62
N GLY A 149 13.17 -7.22 8.97
CA GLY A 149 12.05 -6.54 9.63
C GLY A 149 12.39 -5.15 10.18
N TYR A 150 13.34 -4.44 9.58
CA TYR A 150 13.77 -3.12 10.04
C TYR A 150 12.84 -1.98 9.64
N PHE A 151 11.88 -2.23 8.74
CA PHE A 151 10.91 -1.23 8.32
C PHE A 151 9.64 -1.29 9.17
N ASP A 152 9.14 -0.13 9.57
CA ASP A 152 7.84 -0.04 10.21
C ASP A 152 6.74 -0.60 9.27
N PRO A 153 5.94 -1.57 9.74
CA PRO A 153 5.00 -2.29 8.88
C PRO A 153 3.85 -1.43 8.34
N ILE A 154 3.57 -0.28 8.98
CA ILE A 154 2.44 0.59 8.62
C ILE A 154 2.90 1.72 7.70
N THR A 155 4.05 2.32 7.97
CA THR A 155 4.47 3.56 7.33
C THR A 155 5.53 3.38 6.25
N SER A 156 6.61 2.62 6.51
CA SER A 156 7.75 2.52 5.60
C SER A 156 7.77 1.23 4.77
N LEU A 157 7.38 0.09 5.35
CA LEU A 157 7.38 -1.20 4.64
C LEU A 157 6.56 -1.18 3.34
N PRO A 158 5.32 -0.64 3.29
CA PRO A 158 4.57 -0.61 2.04
C PRO A 158 5.26 0.17 0.92
N LYS A 159 5.96 1.27 1.26
CA LYS A 159 6.66 2.10 0.29
C LYS A 159 7.86 1.39 -0.32
N ILE A 160 8.70 0.78 0.54
CA ILE A 160 9.89 0.09 0.07
C ILE A 160 9.53 -1.21 -0.67
N ASP A 161 8.57 -2.00 -0.17
CA ASP A 161 8.13 -3.24 -0.84
C ASP A 161 7.48 -2.95 -2.20
N ALA A 162 6.62 -1.93 -2.30
CA ALA A 162 6.04 -1.51 -3.56
C ALA A 162 7.10 -1.02 -4.56
N SER A 163 8.07 -0.23 -4.08
CA SER A 163 9.20 0.26 -4.88
C SER A 163 10.07 -0.87 -5.38
N LEU A 164 10.40 -1.82 -4.52
CA LEU A 164 11.21 -2.99 -4.85
C LEU A 164 10.53 -3.85 -5.91
N ASN A 165 9.25 -4.18 -5.73
CA ASN A 165 8.47 -4.95 -6.70
C ASN A 165 8.42 -4.27 -8.08
N PHE A 166 8.27 -2.94 -8.12
CA PHE A 166 8.29 -2.18 -9.38
C PHE A 166 9.65 -2.25 -10.09
N VAL A 167 10.75 -2.09 -9.34
CA VAL A 167 12.11 -2.12 -9.90
C VAL A 167 12.49 -3.52 -10.39
N LEU A 168 12.12 -4.57 -9.65
CA LEU A 168 12.38 -5.96 -10.01
C LEU A 168 11.61 -6.43 -11.24
N ALA A 169 10.44 -5.85 -11.51
CA ALA A 169 9.60 -6.25 -12.64
C ALA A 169 10.24 -5.99 -14.02
N LYS A 170 11.13 -5.00 -14.14
CA LYS A 170 11.82 -4.71 -15.41
C LYS A 170 13.19 -4.07 -15.17
N LYS A 171 14.21 -4.57 -15.86
CA LYS A 171 15.57 -4.03 -15.81
C LYS A 171 15.63 -2.57 -16.25
N GLY A 172 16.35 -1.75 -15.49
CA GLY A 172 16.58 -0.33 -15.78
C GLY A 172 15.60 0.61 -15.10
N ARG A 173 14.52 0.10 -14.49
CA ARG A 173 13.60 0.90 -13.69
C ARG A 173 14.24 1.45 -12.43
N LYS A 174 13.72 2.57 -11.95
CA LYS A 174 14.14 3.24 -10.71
C LYS A 174 12.93 3.56 -9.84
N ALA A 175 13.08 3.48 -8.54
CA ALA A 175 12.12 4.01 -7.59
C ALA A 175 12.77 5.08 -6.73
N ILE A 176 12.05 6.15 -6.44
CA ILE A 176 12.51 7.31 -5.67
C ILE A 176 11.50 7.53 -4.56
N ILE A 177 11.96 7.56 -3.32
CA ILE A 177 11.15 7.95 -2.17
C ILE A 177 11.74 9.24 -1.64
N SER A 178 10.95 10.31 -1.59
CA SER A 178 11.45 11.64 -1.26
C SER A 178 10.39 12.51 -0.58
N ASN A 179 10.83 13.64 -0.02
CA ASN A 179 9.95 14.62 0.59
C ASN A 179 9.21 15.41 -0.49
N LEU A 180 7.92 15.68 -0.25
CA LEU A 180 7.07 16.51 -1.11
C LEU A 180 7.58 17.97 -1.20
N ALA A 181 8.31 18.45 -0.19
CA ALA A 181 8.80 19.84 -0.10
C ALA A 181 10.18 20.06 -0.76
N LYS A 182 10.77 19.03 -1.37
CA LYS A 182 12.10 19.11 -2.02
C LYS A 182 12.03 19.15 -3.54
#